data_670e6910709ccaad2c6ba40a882f1933
#
_entry.id   670e6910709ccaad2c6ba40a882f1933
#
_cell.length_a   1.000
_cell.length_b   1.000
_cell.length_c   1.000
_cell.angle_alpha   90.00
_cell.angle_beta   90.00
_cell.angle_gamma   90.00
#
_symmetry.space_group_name_H-M   'P 1'
#
loop_
_entity.id
_entity.type
_entity.pdbx_description
1 polymer ?
#
loop_
_entity_poly.entity_id
_entity_poly.type
_entity_poly.pdbx_seq_one_letter_code
_entity_poly.pdbx_strand_id
1 'polypeptide(L)'
;MYSILSKNGYGILKSALSEKDIEHIRKDLTMTPKVNFDAGGKGNASSPEDLTFQLYSENDKRIYIPRYYGLQEYGLPTLCKLTSGADIHINFIGSLRDAQQEPIGNFLKAANDPLKMGGIISVPCGFGKTIMSLYIACTLKKKTIFISHKDFLNQQFLDTIAQFAPDAKVGIIKQKKVDVVGKDFIIASLQSLAMRDYDDAIFDDIGFVIIDEVHHTGAQVFCKAFRKLNNPIILGLSATLNRKDGMRKVFENYIGKSVYTLKNKEFCDVNVQVHKYFETHIDYSTVKLMWNGKENGAGMINNVCTFKPRTEFIISLLKDILSKEPDRRVLILSERRNQLKDIESYIIEHKIANGSGSDGSGGYGFYVGGMKQADLAISSEKQIILATYQLASEGFNVPSLNTIIFASPISDIQQSIGRILREVPEKRKYTPLCIDILDDFSIFKRKGAARLKFYTNNKYKVSFYMDNVRIEDDLCDTCDTCANDNDADADADADGTKKKPMFIEDTEDD
;
A
#
# COMPACT_ATOMS: atom_id res chain seq x y z
N MET A 1 9.57 37.59 8.26
CA MET A 1 8.70 37.08 7.17
C MET A 1 7.28 36.88 7.70
N TYR A 2 6.25 37.47 7.10
CA TYR A 2 4.89 37.27 7.56
C TYR A 2 4.26 36.04 6.90
N SER A 3 4.13 34.95 7.64
CA SER A 3 3.57 33.68 7.18
C SER A 3 2.38 33.25 8.01
N ILE A 4 1.47 32.49 7.42
CA ILE A 4 0.24 32.00 8.04
C ILE A 4 0.03 30.53 7.75
N LEU A 5 -0.26 29.74 8.77
CA LEU A 5 -0.74 28.37 8.59
C LEU A 5 -2.27 28.36 8.73
N SER A 6 -2.94 27.92 7.68
CA SER A 6 -4.40 27.92 7.58
C SER A 6 -4.90 26.67 6.84
N LYS A 7 -6.21 26.54 6.64
CA LYS A 7 -6.80 25.49 5.79
C LYS A 7 -6.23 25.43 4.38
N ASN A 8 -5.76 26.55 3.82
CA ASN A 8 -5.16 26.61 2.50
C ASN A 8 -3.69 26.11 2.48
N GLY A 9 -3.15 25.70 3.61
CA GLY A 9 -1.75 25.32 3.78
C GLY A 9 -0.92 26.43 4.42
N TYR A 10 0.39 26.42 4.17
CA TYR A 10 1.34 27.41 4.66
C TYR A 10 1.42 28.57 3.65
N GLY A 11 0.86 29.71 4.01
CA GLY A 11 0.76 30.89 3.16
C GLY A 11 1.86 31.91 3.47
N ILE A 12 2.59 32.35 2.45
CA ILE A 12 3.66 33.36 2.54
C ILE A 12 3.27 34.58 1.73
N LEU A 13 3.52 35.78 2.24
CA LEU A 13 3.38 37.03 1.48
C LEU A 13 4.41 37.06 0.33
N LYS A 14 3.96 37.28 -0.89
CA LYS A 14 4.86 37.41 -2.05
C LYS A 14 5.83 38.57 -1.92
N SER A 15 5.40 39.64 -1.24
CA SER A 15 6.26 40.81 -0.94
C SER A 15 7.42 40.50 0.02
N ALA A 16 7.37 39.38 0.73
CA ALA A 16 8.44 38.94 1.64
C ALA A 16 9.38 37.89 0.99
N LEU A 17 9.23 37.62 -0.29
CA LEU A 17 10.01 36.67 -1.08
C LEU A 17 10.64 37.41 -2.28
N SER A 18 11.85 37.01 -2.65
CA SER A 18 12.40 37.43 -3.93
C SER A 18 11.73 36.71 -5.09
N GLU A 19 11.80 37.25 -6.30
CA GLU A 19 11.28 36.55 -7.50
C GLU A 19 11.93 35.18 -7.68
N LYS A 20 13.23 35.07 -7.39
CA LYS A 20 13.96 33.79 -7.43
C LYS A 20 13.41 32.77 -6.45
N ASP A 21 13.01 33.16 -5.25
CA ASP A 21 12.42 32.28 -4.25
C ASP A 21 11.04 31.79 -4.71
N ILE A 22 10.25 32.69 -5.30
CA ILE A 22 8.93 32.32 -5.85
C ILE A 22 9.07 31.33 -7.00
N GLU A 23 10.02 31.56 -7.91
CA GLU A 23 10.30 30.63 -9.01
C GLU A 23 10.80 29.27 -8.49
N HIS A 24 11.67 29.29 -7.48
CA HIS A 24 12.15 28.07 -6.83
C HIS A 24 11.00 27.26 -6.22
N ILE A 25 10.12 27.91 -5.46
CA ILE A 25 8.91 27.27 -4.89
C ILE A 25 8.05 26.67 -5.99
N ARG A 26 7.78 27.42 -7.06
CA ARG A 26 6.96 26.93 -8.18
C ARG A 26 7.58 25.71 -8.84
N LYS A 27 8.89 25.75 -9.08
CA LYS A 27 9.64 24.64 -9.69
C LYS A 27 9.66 23.40 -8.79
N ASP A 28 9.96 23.54 -7.50
CA ASP A 28 10.07 22.41 -6.56
C ASP A 28 8.70 21.77 -6.25
N LEU A 29 7.63 22.56 -6.33
CA LEU A 29 6.26 22.10 -6.07
C LEU A 29 5.44 21.83 -7.34
N THR A 30 6.07 21.78 -8.51
CA THR A 30 5.48 21.28 -9.76
C THR A 30 5.95 19.87 -10.00
N MET A 31 5.01 18.92 -10.01
CA MET A 31 5.27 17.48 -10.05
C MET A 31 4.86 16.87 -11.37
N THR A 32 5.76 16.07 -11.96
CA THR A 32 5.48 15.26 -13.16
C THR A 32 5.71 13.80 -12.81
N PRO A 33 4.66 12.94 -12.79
CA PRO A 33 4.83 11.52 -12.51
C PRO A 33 5.72 10.84 -13.55
N LYS A 34 6.61 9.97 -13.11
CA LYS A 34 7.33 9.05 -13.99
C LYS A 34 6.34 8.02 -14.50
N VAL A 35 5.90 8.14 -15.74
CA VAL A 35 5.00 7.17 -16.37
C VAL A 35 5.84 6.16 -17.14
N ASN A 36 5.83 4.92 -16.68
CA ASN A 36 6.26 3.81 -17.51
C ASN A 36 5.13 3.53 -18.50
N PHE A 37 5.26 3.95 -19.74
CA PHE A 37 4.31 3.69 -20.83
C PHE A 37 4.13 2.19 -21.15
N ASP A 38 4.78 1.29 -20.42
CA ASP A 38 4.72 -0.17 -20.59
C ASP A 38 3.49 -0.83 -19.96
N ALA A 39 2.74 -0.13 -19.12
CA ALA A 39 1.48 -0.66 -18.58
C ALA A 39 0.33 -0.10 -19.41
N GLY A 40 -0.32 -0.95 -20.21
CA GLY A 40 -1.46 -0.63 -21.08
C GLY A 40 -2.68 -0.04 -20.34
N GLY A 41 -2.48 1.06 -19.65
CA GLY A 41 -3.51 1.87 -19.04
C GLY A 41 -4.09 2.82 -20.09
N LYS A 42 -5.39 2.70 -20.36
CA LYS A 42 -6.18 3.68 -21.10
C LYS A 42 -6.19 5.02 -20.34
N GLY A 43 -5.14 5.81 -20.49
CA GLY A 43 -5.13 7.21 -20.10
C GLY A 43 -4.92 8.06 -21.35
N ASN A 44 -5.81 9.02 -21.58
CA ASN A 44 -5.73 9.98 -22.69
C ASN A 44 -4.61 11.02 -22.53
N ALA A 45 -3.55 10.74 -21.78
CA ALA A 45 -2.41 11.64 -21.67
C ALA A 45 -1.49 11.43 -22.87
N SER A 46 -1.43 12.42 -23.75
CA SER A 46 -0.61 12.38 -24.97
C SER A 46 0.84 12.78 -24.74
N SER A 47 1.14 13.45 -23.62
CA SER A 47 2.50 13.85 -23.25
C SER A 47 2.74 13.81 -21.72
N PRO A 48 4.00 13.75 -21.23
CA PRO A 48 4.32 13.91 -19.81
C PRO A 48 3.82 15.24 -19.22
N GLU A 49 3.70 16.26 -20.05
CA GLU A 49 3.23 17.61 -19.65
C GLU A 49 1.77 17.58 -19.23
N ASP A 50 0.93 16.74 -19.88
CA ASP A 50 -0.49 16.56 -19.54
C ASP A 50 -0.71 15.97 -18.13
N LEU A 51 0.32 15.35 -17.57
CA LEU A 51 0.29 14.73 -16.24
C LEU A 51 0.87 15.62 -15.15
N THR A 52 1.45 16.77 -15.54
CA THR A 52 2.06 17.70 -14.61
C THR A 52 1.01 18.43 -13.79
N PHE A 53 1.23 18.54 -12.47
CA PHE A 53 0.34 19.24 -11.56
C PHE A 53 1.10 19.97 -10.47
N GLN A 54 0.47 21.01 -9.92
CA GLN A 54 1.05 21.89 -8.92
C GLN A 54 0.56 21.51 -7.51
N LEU A 55 1.48 21.53 -6.54
CA LEU A 55 1.17 21.34 -5.12
C LEU A 55 0.86 22.67 -4.43
N TYR A 56 1.15 23.80 -5.05
CA TYR A 56 0.88 25.12 -4.53
C TYR A 56 -0.37 25.75 -5.15
N SER A 57 -0.86 26.78 -4.52
CA SER A 57 -1.83 27.71 -5.07
C SER A 57 -1.43 29.15 -4.72
N GLU A 58 -1.84 30.11 -5.51
CA GLU A 58 -1.45 31.50 -5.26
C GLU A 58 -2.54 32.50 -5.66
N ASN A 59 -2.50 33.63 -5.02
CA ASN A 59 -3.26 34.83 -5.41
C ASN A 59 -2.29 36.02 -5.56
N ASP A 60 -2.80 37.21 -5.77
CA ASP A 60 -1.98 38.41 -5.98
C ASP A 60 -1.03 38.69 -4.81
N LYS A 61 -1.45 38.37 -3.57
CA LYS A 61 -0.75 38.73 -2.34
C LYS A 61 0.08 37.59 -1.75
N ARG A 62 -0.36 36.33 -1.92
CA ARG A 62 0.21 35.17 -1.23
C ARG A 62 0.41 33.98 -2.14
N ILE A 63 1.45 33.19 -1.84
CA ILE A 63 1.62 31.84 -2.29
C ILE A 63 1.31 30.87 -1.13
N TYR A 64 0.50 29.85 -1.38
CA TYR A 64 0.12 28.82 -0.43
C TYR A 64 0.76 27.51 -0.85
N ILE A 65 1.52 26.93 0.04
CA ILE A 65 2.31 25.71 -0.18
C ILE A 65 1.86 24.61 0.78
N PRO A 66 2.16 23.32 0.50
CA PRO A 66 1.87 22.25 1.43
C PRO A 66 2.46 22.55 2.80
N ARG A 67 1.67 22.23 3.84
CA ARG A 67 2.01 22.59 5.22
C ARG A 67 3.40 22.13 5.65
N TYR A 68 3.69 20.86 5.41
CA TYR A 68 4.94 20.29 5.91
C TYR A 68 6.15 20.80 5.16
N TYR A 69 6.02 21.05 3.85
CA TYR A 69 7.04 21.75 3.08
C TYR A 69 7.32 23.15 3.67
N GLY A 70 6.25 23.92 3.95
CA GLY A 70 6.38 25.25 4.55
C GLY A 70 7.04 25.22 5.93
N LEU A 71 6.67 24.29 6.80
CA LEU A 71 7.27 24.14 8.12
C LEU A 71 8.74 23.73 8.08
N GLN A 72 9.15 22.93 7.09
CA GLN A 72 10.55 22.50 6.94
C GLN A 72 11.46 23.59 6.35
N GLU A 73 10.97 24.33 5.36
CA GLU A 73 11.78 25.33 4.66
C GLU A 73 11.77 26.71 5.35
N TYR A 74 10.65 27.08 5.99
CA TYR A 74 10.44 28.42 6.54
C TYR A 74 10.21 28.46 8.06
N GLY A 75 10.16 27.29 8.71
CA GLY A 75 9.94 27.19 10.16
C GLY A 75 8.50 27.47 10.60
N LEU A 76 8.33 27.86 11.88
CA LEU A 76 7.02 28.14 12.43
C LEU A 76 6.36 29.36 11.76
N PRO A 77 5.04 29.32 11.47
CA PRO A 77 4.34 30.46 10.91
C PRO A 77 4.19 31.58 11.94
N THR A 78 4.17 32.83 11.47
CA THR A 78 3.88 33.99 12.30
C THR A 78 2.48 33.90 12.93
N LEU A 79 1.53 33.32 12.21
CA LEU A 79 0.15 33.12 12.66
C LEU A 79 -0.35 31.72 12.29
N CYS A 80 -0.85 30.97 13.29
CA CYS A 80 -1.55 29.70 13.06
C CYS A 80 -3.05 29.91 13.22
N LYS A 81 -3.82 29.58 12.18
CA LYS A 81 -5.30 29.62 12.15
C LYS A 81 -5.94 28.25 12.13
N LEU A 82 -5.16 27.17 12.28
CA LEU A 82 -5.70 25.84 12.42
C LEU A 82 -6.37 25.67 13.78
N THR A 83 -7.54 25.07 13.80
CA THR A 83 -8.23 24.70 15.04
C THR A 83 -7.61 23.43 15.60
N SER A 84 -7.63 23.28 16.93
CA SER A 84 -7.16 22.04 17.58
C SER A 84 -8.11 20.85 17.37
N GLY A 85 -9.26 21.07 16.72
CA GLY A 85 -10.35 20.11 16.62
C GLY A 85 -11.09 19.89 17.94
N ALA A 86 -12.22 19.20 17.86
CA ALA A 86 -13.02 18.82 19.03
C ALA A 86 -12.36 17.69 19.81
N ASP A 87 -12.52 17.72 21.14
CA ASP A 87 -12.07 16.63 22.01
C ASP A 87 -13.08 15.48 22.01
N ILE A 88 -12.57 14.25 22.12
CA ILE A 88 -13.36 13.03 22.31
C ILE A 88 -12.91 12.31 23.58
N HIS A 89 -13.83 11.56 24.21
CA HIS A 89 -13.55 10.83 25.44
C HIS A 89 -13.79 9.34 25.26
N ILE A 90 -13.09 8.77 24.28
CA ILE A 90 -13.16 7.34 23.91
C ILE A 90 -11.94 6.62 24.44
N ASN A 91 -12.17 5.53 25.17
CA ASN A 91 -11.11 4.66 25.67
C ASN A 91 -10.85 3.52 24.70
N PHE A 92 -9.57 3.21 24.50
CA PHE A 92 -9.16 2.01 23.79
C PHE A 92 -9.22 0.81 24.73
N ILE A 93 -9.93 -0.24 24.33
CA ILE A 93 -10.08 -1.49 25.09
C ILE A 93 -9.19 -2.56 24.43
N GLY A 94 -8.12 -2.96 25.11
CA GLY A 94 -7.21 -3.98 24.60
C GLY A 94 -5.75 -3.71 24.95
N SER A 95 -4.87 -4.58 24.49
CA SER A 95 -3.42 -4.48 24.68
C SER A 95 -2.69 -4.37 23.34
N LEU A 96 -1.67 -3.56 23.31
CA LEU A 96 -0.74 -3.48 22.17
C LEU A 96 0.32 -4.57 22.29
N ARG A 97 0.81 -5.06 21.17
CA ARG A 97 2.02 -5.88 21.13
C ARG A 97 3.25 -4.99 21.39
N ASP A 98 4.30 -5.54 22.01
CA ASP A 98 5.50 -4.78 22.33
C ASP A 98 6.09 -4.07 21.11
N ALA A 99 6.14 -4.74 19.97
CA ALA A 99 6.62 -4.17 18.71
C ALA A 99 5.82 -2.96 18.21
N GLN A 100 4.60 -2.74 18.70
CA GLN A 100 3.74 -1.61 18.29
C GLN A 100 3.98 -0.35 19.15
N GLN A 101 4.65 -0.48 20.29
CA GLN A 101 4.86 0.64 21.22
C GLN A 101 5.81 1.69 20.65
N GLU A 102 6.91 1.26 20.04
CA GLU A 102 7.92 2.16 19.49
C GLU A 102 7.37 3.04 18.36
N PRO A 103 6.75 2.49 17.27
CA PRO A 103 6.15 3.32 16.22
C PRO A 103 5.09 4.29 16.74
N ILE A 104 4.26 3.87 17.70
CA ILE A 104 3.27 4.73 18.33
C ILE A 104 3.95 5.86 19.12
N GLY A 105 4.95 5.53 19.94
CA GLY A 105 5.68 6.53 20.73
C GLY A 105 6.38 7.56 19.86
N ASN A 106 6.99 7.14 18.74
CA ASN A 106 7.64 8.03 17.78
C ASN A 106 6.62 8.95 17.08
N PHE A 107 5.46 8.41 16.72
CA PHE A 107 4.40 9.25 16.14
C PHE A 107 3.83 10.27 17.14
N LEU A 108 3.55 9.87 18.38
CA LEU A 108 3.03 10.78 19.40
C LEU A 108 4.02 11.90 19.72
N LYS A 109 5.32 11.62 19.72
CA LYS A 109 6.36 12.67 19.83
C LYS A 109 6.29 13.64 18.66
N ALA A 110 6.17 13.12 17.43
CA ALA A 110 6.06 13.96 16.24
C ALA A 110 4.74 14.75 16.16
N ALA A 111 3.64 14.18 16.63
CA ALA A 111 2.35 14.85 16.71
C ALA A 111 2.36 16.07 17.64
N ASN A 112 3.14 16.01 18.72
CA ASN A 112 3.32 17.11 19.69
C ASN A 112 4.45 18.10 19.29
N ASP A 113 5.21 17.82 18.25
CA ASP A 113 6.23 18.73 17.74
C ASP A 113 5.59 19.73 16.76
N PRO A 114 5.59 21.04 17.04
CA PRO A 114 4.93 22.04 16.21
C PRO A 114 5.53 22.17 14.81
N LEU A 115 6.77 21.70 14.58
CA LEU A 115 7.40 21.64 13.27
C LEU A 115 7.06 20.40 12.46
N LYS A 116 6.44 19.39 13.10
CA LYS A 116 6.06 18.12 12.46
C LYS A 116 4.56 17.94 12.43
N MET A 117 3.90 17.99 13.59
CA MET A 117 2.45 17.82 13.72
C MET A 117 1.93 16.56 13.02
N GLY A 118 2.72 15.48 13.02
CA GLY A 118 2.38 14.22 12.37
C GLY A 118 3.53 13.58 11.62
N GLY A 119 3.20 12.70 10.68
CA GLY A 119 4.16 11.97 9.84
C GLY A 119 3.67 10.60 9.41
N ILE A 120 4.54 9.81 8.80
CA ILE A 120 4.20 8.50 8.22
C ILE A 120 4.78 7.38 9.09
N ILE A 121 3.96 6.40 9.43
CA ILE A 121 4.40 5.11 9.97
C ILE A 121 4.45 4.09 8.83
N SER A 122 5.64 3.57 8.55
CA SER A 122 5.86 2.56 7.52
C SER A 122 6.20 1.22 8.17
N VAL A 123 5.22 0.30 8.15
CA VAL A 123 5.35 -1.05 8.72
C VAL A 123 4.66 -2.08 7.82
N PRO A 124 5.14 -3.32 7.78
CA PRO A 124 4.60 -4.37 6.91
C PRO A 124 3.11 -4.63 7.09
N CYS A 125 2.52 -5.31 6.11
CA CYS A 125 1.18 -5.88 6.25
C CYS A 125 1.14 -6.87 7.43
N GLY A 126 0.02 -6.90 8.18
CA GLY A 126 -0.11 -7.77 9.37
C GLY A 126 0.50 -7.22 10.66
N PHE A 127 1.24 -6.11 10.61
CA PHE A 127 1.82 -5.48 11.80
C PHE A 127 0.76 -4.87 12.74
N GLY A 128 -0.45 -4.64 12.24
CA GLY A 128 -1.56 -4.05 13.00
C GLY A 128 -1.66 -2.53 12.88
N LYS A 129 -1.37 -1.98 11.68
CA LYS A 129 -1.49 -0.54 11.37
C LYS A 129 -2.81 0.07 11.83
N THR A 130 -3.92 -0.62 11.53
CA THR A 130 -5.28 -0.18 11.87
C THR A 130 -5.48 -0.07 13.39
N ILE A 131 -5.03 -1.06 14.16
CA ILE A 131 -5.12 -1.06 15.63
C ILE A 131 -4.27 0.06 16.23
N MET A 132 -3.02 0.23 15.74
CA MET A 132 -2.15 1.31 16.18
C MET A 132 -2.76 2.69 15.92
N SER A 133 -3.36 2.89 14.74
CA SER A 133 -3.97 4.19 14.41
C SER A 133 -5.19 4.50 15.27
N LEU A 134 -6.01 3.51 15.60
CA LEU A 134 -7.12 3.68 16.54
C LEU A 134 -6.61 3.99 17.96
N TYR A 135 -5.59 3.27 18.43
CA TYR A 135 -4.96 3.55 19.72
C TYR A 135 -4.41 4.98 19.80
N ILE A 136 -3.72 5.43 18.75
CA ILE A 136 -3.20 6.81 18.66
C ILE A 136 -4.36 7.81 18.72
N ALA A 137 -5.47 7.57 18.01
CA ALA A 137 -6.64 8.44 18.01
C ALA A 137 -7.26 8.56 19.41
N CYS A 138 -7.44 7.44 20.11
CA CYS A 138 -7.93 7.43 21.49
C CYS A 138 -6.96 8.12 22.47
N THR A 139 -5.64 8.02 22.22
CA THR A 139 -4.60 8.66 23.04
C THR A 139 -4.56 10.18 22.83
N LEU A 140 -4.69 10.65 21.59
CA LEU A 140 -4.74 12.07 21.25
C LEU A 140 -6.03 12.73 21.70
N LYS A 141 -7.10 11.95 21.93
CA LYS A 141 -8.42 12.42 22.35
C LYS A 141 -9.00 13.50 21.44
N LYS A 142 -8.78 13.38 20.13
CA LYS A 142 -9.27 14.34 19.13
C LYS A 142 -10.25 13.68 18.18
N LYS A 143 -11.31 14.41 17.81
CA LYS A 143 -12.22 13.97 16.75
C LYS A 143 -11.42 13.62 15.52
N THR A 144 -11.61 12.40 15.01
CA THR A 144 -10.72 11.79 14.03
C THR A 144 -11.44 11.48 12.74
N ILE A 145 -10.83 11.79 11.60
CA ILE A 145 -11.24 11.30 10.29
C ILE A 145 -10.28 10.23 9.79
N PHE A 146 -10.83 9.06 9.44
CA PHE A 146 -10.10 7.98 8.78
C PHE A 146 -10.41 7.98 7.28
N ILE A 147 -9.37 8.02 6.46
CA ILE A 147 -9.49 8.15 5.01
C ILE A 147 -8.83 6.94 4.35
N SER A 148 -9.57 6.25 3.52
CA SER A 148 -9.04 5.21 2.66
C SER A 148 -9.55 5.34 1.22
N HIS A 149 -8.88 4.64 0.30
CA HIS A 149 -9.27 4.63 -1.12
C HIS A 149 -10.23 3.48 -1.45
N LYS A 150 -10.54 2.58 -0.47
CA LYS A 150 -11.37 1.40 -0.69
C LYS A 150 -12.35 1.15 0.44
N ASP A 151 -13.56 0.77 0.07
CA ASP A 151 -14.67 0.55 1.01
C ASP A 151 -14.38 -0.54 2.04
N PHE A 152 -13.66 -1.60 1.69
CA PHE A 152 -13.38 -2.66 2.63
C PHE A 152 -12.37 -2.23 3.73
N LEU A 153 -11.41 -1.33 3.43
CA LEU A 153 -10.53 -0.74 4.45
C LEU A 153 -11.36 0.10 5.43
N ASN A 154 -12.36 0.80 4.92
CA ASN A 154 -13.32 1.51 5.74
C ASN A 154 -14.09 0.54 6.65
N GLN A 155 -14.56 -0.60 6.12
CA GLN A 155 -15.23 -1.62 6.92
C GLN A 155 -14.30 -2.23 7.96
N GLN A 156 -13.07 -2.56 7.59
CA GLN A 156 -12.07 -3.07 8.54
C GLN A 156 -11.80 -2.09 9.70
N PHE A 157 -11.79 -0.79 9.42
CA PHE A 157 -11.62 0.21 10.48
C PHE A 157 -12.87 0.29 11.38
N LEU A 158 -14.07 0.20 10.80
CA LEU A 158 -15.33 0.10 11.54
C LEU A 158 -15.34 -1.11 12.48
N ASP A 159 -14.96 -2.28 11.98
CA ASP A 159 -14.89 -3.51 12.78
C ASP A 159 -13.85 -3.38 13.90
N THR A 160 -12.73 -2.69 13.63
CA THR A 160 -11.70 -2.40 14.64
C THR A 160 -12.23 -1.44 15.70
N ILE A 161 -12.98 -0.40 15.33
CA ILE A 161 -13.63 0.49 16.30
C ILE A 161 -14.62 -0.30 17.15
N ALA A 162 -15.49 -1.11 16.54
CA ALA A 162 -16.47 -1.90 17.26
C ALA A 162 -15.83 -2.86 18.29
N GLN A 163 -14.64 -3.39 17.98
CA GLN A 163 -13.91 -4.30 18.85
C GLN A 163 -13.15 -3.60 19.97
N PHE A 164 -12.48 -2.47 19.69
CA PHE A 164 -11.51 -1.85 20.59
C PHE A 164 -11.93 -0.47 21.14
N ALA A 165 -13.02 0.09 20.61
CA ALA A 165 -13.58 1.38 21.05
C ALA A 165 -15.12 1.37 20.90
N PRO A 166 -15.85 0.41 21.51
CA PRO A 166 -17.28 0.16 21.26
C PRO A 166 -18.20 1.33 21.60
N ASP A 167 -17.78 2.23 22.50
CA ASP A 167 -18.56 3.39 22.89
C ASP A 167 -18.50 4.54 21.88
N ALA A 168 -17.65 4.43 20.86
CA ALA A 168 -17.41 5.48 19.88
C ALA A 168 -18.58 5.66 18.91
N LYS A 169 -18.97 6.91 18.71
CA LYS A 169 -19.97 7.29 17.70
C LYS A 169 -19.30 7.51 16.36
N VAL A 170 -19.68 6.68 15.38
CA VAL A 170 -19.06 6.73 14.05
C VAL A 170 -19.98 7.37 13.03
N GLY A 171 -19.42 8.26 12.23
CA GLY A 171 -20.07 8.92 11.11
C GLY A 171 -19.39 8.60 9.78
N ILE A 172 -19.92 9.14 8.68
CA ILE A 172 -19.44 8.82 7.34
C ILE A 172 -19.49 10.04 6.41
N ILE A 173 -18.45 10.16 5.56
CA ILE A 173 -18.44 11.03 4.40
C ILE A 173 -18.24 10.16 3.16
N LYS A 174 -19.32 9.90 2.43
CA LYS A 174 -19.29 9.10 1.21
C LYS A 174 -20.30 9.61 0.20
N GLN A 175 -19.84 10.07 -0.95
CA GLN A 175 -20.67 10.67 -1.99
C GLN A 175 -21.51 11.85 -1.41
N LYS A 176 -22.85 11.76 -1.46
CA LYS A 176 -23.77 12.79 -0.93
C LYS A 176 -24.04 12.62 0.60
N LYS A 177 -23.64 11.49 1.17
CA LYS A 177 -23.90 11.24 2.60
C LYS A 177 -22.81 11.90 3.41
N VAL A 178 -23.22 12.83 4.28
CA VAL A 178 -22.37 13.54 5.24
C VAL A 178 -23.02 13.42 6.62
N ASP A 179 -22.43 12.61 7.49
CA ASP A 179 -22.87 12.40 8.87
C ASP A 179 -21.67 12.63 9.79
N VAL A 180 -21.49 13.85 10.27
CA VAL A 180 -20.30 14.27 11.04
C VAL A 180 -20.63 14.90 12.38
N VAL A 181 -21.88 15.36 12.58
CA VAL A 181 -22.27 16.09 13.79
C VAL A 181 -22.42 15.12 14.98
N GLY A 182 -21.75 15.43 16.09
CA GLY A 182 -21.79 14.62 17.31
C GLY A 182 -21.13 13.24 17.16
N LYS A 183 -20.21 13.08 16.19
CA LYS A 183 -19.44 11.86 15.95
C LYS A 183 -18.00 12.02 16.46
N ASP A 184 -17.45 10.92 16.97
CA ASP A 184 -16.07 10.84 17.46
C ASP A 184 -15.11 10.46 16.33
N PHE A 185 -15.54 9.50 15.50
CA PHE A 185 -14.81 9.04 14.33
C PHE A 185 -15.64 9.27 13.06
N ILE A 186 -14.98 9.72 12.00
CA ILE A 186 -15.55 9.90 10.66
C ILE A 186 -14.83 8.96 9.70
N ILE A 187 -15.57 8.14 8.99
CA ILE A 187 -15.00 7.31 7.91
C ILE A 187 -15.23 8.01 6.57
N ALA A 188 -14.18 8.26 5.83
CA ALA A 188 -14.27 8.97 4.57
C ALA A 188 -13.65 8.21 3.40
N SER A 189 -14.30 8.26 2.23
CA SER A 189 -13.72 7.79 0.98
C SER A 189 -12.87 8.90 0.36
N LEU A 190 -11.62 8.59 0.05
CA LEU A 190 -10.68 9.53 -0.59
C LEU A 190 -11.23 10.08 -1.92
N GLN A 191 -11.85 9.24 -2.75
CA GLN A 191 -12.46 9.65 -4.01
C GLN A 191 -13.60 10.65 -3.77
N SER A 192 -14.41 10.44 -2.74
CA SER A 192 -15.47 11.38 -2.39
C SER A 192 -14.91 12.74 -1.99
N LEU A 193 -13.86 12.76 -1.17
CA LEU A 193 -13.18 14.00 -0.77
C LEU A 193 -12.52 14.72 -1.95
N ALA A 194 -11.94 13.99 -2.87
CA ALA A 194 -11.25 14.57 -4.05
C ALA A 194 -12.20 15.09 -5.11
N MET A 195 -13.35 14.42 -5.32
CA MET A 195 -14.24 14.67 -6.47
C MET A 195 -15.47 15.52 -6.16
N ARG A 196 -15.72 15.82 -4.88
CA ARG A 196 -16.91 16.58 -4.46
C ARG A 196 -16.51 17.76 -3.62
N ASP A 197 -17.25 18.83 -3.78
CA ASP A 197 -17.14 19.98 -2.90
C ASP A 197 -18.09 19.77 -1.72
N TYR A 198 -17.51 19.81 -0.53
CA TYR A 198 -18.19 19.78 0.75
C TYR A 198 -18.03 21.15 1.40
N ASP A 199 -18.95 21.51 2.29
CA ASP A 199 -18.80 22.70 3.11
C ASP A 199 -17.55 22.54 3.99
N ASP A 200 -16.65 23.51 3.95
CA ASP A 200 -15.41 23.50 4.73
C ASP A 200 -15.65 23.39 6.24
N ALA A 201 -16.81 23.87 6.70
CA ALA A 201 -17.21 23.84 8.11
C ALA A 201 -17.29 22.41 8.67
N ILE A 202 -17.55 21.39 7.83
CA ILE A 202 -17.61 19.99 8.30
C ILE A 202 -16.26 19.45 8.75
N PHE A 203 -15.16 20.10 8.41
CA PHE A 203 -13.80 19.70 8.78
C PHE A 203 -13.23 20.50 9.96
N ASP A 204 -13.92 21.54 10.44
CA ASP A 204 -13.38 22.47 11.43
C ASP A 204 -13.16 21.86 12.80
N ASP A 205 -13.97 20.90 13.17
CA ASP A 205 -13.90 20.20 14.45
C ASP A 205 -13.04 18.92 14.41
N ILE A 206 -12.48 18.57 13.24
CA ILE A 206 -11.57 17.42 13.09
C ILE A 206 -10.17 17.83 13.54
N GLY A 207 -9.65 17.16 14.58
CA GLY A 207 -8.31 17.41 15.12
C GLY A 207 -7.25 16.43 14.64
N PHE A 208 -7.65 15.25 14.17
CA PHE A 208 -6.72 14.21 13.73
C PHE A 208 -7.18 13.55 12.43
N VAL A 209 -6.25 13.40 11.50
CA VAL A 209 -6.47 12.77 10.18
C VAL A 209 -5.62 11.52 10.09
N ILE A 210 -6.24 10.39 9.78
CA ILE A 210 -5.56 9.12 9.48
C ILE A 210 -5.77 8.79 8.01
N ILE A 211 -4.69 8.46 7.30
CA ILE A 211 -4.74 8.05 5.90
C ILE A 211 -4.12 6.67 5.78
N ASP A 212 -4.93 5.70 5.37
CA ASP A 212 -4.45 4.33 5.19
C ASP A 212 -3.98 4.08 3.76
N GLU A 213 -2.92 3.26 3.66
CA GLU A 213 -2.27 2.86 2.41
C GLU A 213 -1.95 4.05 1.48
N VAL A 214 -1.25 5.05 2.04
CA VAL A 214 -0.89 6.30 1.34
C VAL A 214 -0.28 6.04 -0.03
N HIS A 215 0.52 4.99 -0.18
CA HIS A 215 1.25 4.66 -1.41
C HIS A 215 0.35 4.19 -2.58
N HIS A 216 -0.89 3.76 -2.32
CA HIS A 216 -1.83 3.33 -3.37
C HIS A 216 -2.63 4.48 -4.00
N THR A 217 -2.54 5.67 -3.46
CA THR A 217 -3.33 6.81 -3.91
C THR A 217 -2.64 7.53 -5.06
N GLY A 218 -3.36 7.81 -6.15
CA GLY A 218 -2.85 8.68 -7.21
C GLY A 218 -2.53 10.06 -6.65
N ALA A 219 -1.30 10.54 -6.87
CA ALA A 219 -0.79 11.78 -6.26
C ALA A 219 -1.72 12.99 -6.53
N GLN A 220 -2.26 13.13 -7.74
CA GLN A 220 -3.17 14.21 -8.11
C GLN A 220 -4.52 14.15 -7.36
N VAL A 221 -5.10 12.94 -7.20
CA VAL A 221 -6.35 12.73 -6.44
C VAL A 221 -6.13 13.04 -4.97
N PHE A 222 -4.99 12.61 -4.43
CA PHE A 222 -4.56 12.91 -3.08
C PHE A 222 -4.47 14.42 -2.83
N CYS A 223 -3.79 15.17 -3.68
CA CYS A 223 -3.66 16.61 -3.54
C CYS A 223 -5.02 17.35 -3.51
N LYS A 224 -5.97 16.92 -4.35
CA LYS A 224 -7.32 17.49 -4.37
C LYS A 224 -8.05 17.29 -3.03
N ALA A 225 -7.95 16.08 -2.44
CA ALA A 225 -8.53 15.81 -1.13
C ALA A 225 -7.84 16.59 -0.01
N PHE A 226 -6.50 16.63 -0.03
CA PHE A 226 -5.69 17.23 1.03
C PHE A 226 -5.72 18.75 1.09
N ARG A 227 -6.04 19.43 0.00
CA ARG A 227 -6.32 20.87 0.02
C ARG A 227 -7.51 21.23 0.90
N LYS A 228 -8.43 20.27 1.17
CA LYS A 228 -9.61 20.44 2.02
C LYS A 228 -9.36 20.02 3.48
N LEU A 229 -8.27 19.28 3.74
CA LEU A 229 -8.00 18.58 5.00
C LEU A 229 -6.72 19.10 5.68
N ASN A 230 -6.60 20.41 5.85
CA ASN A 230 -5.47 20.98 6.59
C ASN A 230 -5.75 20.99 8.11
N ASN A 231 -5.92 19.79 8.67
CA ASN A 231 -6.12 19.61 10.11
C ASN A 231 -4.78 19.55 10.85
N PRO A 232 -4.75 19.80 12.18
CA PRO A 232 -3.49 19.97 12.90
C PRO A 232 -2.61 18.73 12.90
N ILE A 233 -3.16 17.52 13.10
CA ILE A 233 -2.37 16.30 13.22
C ILE A 233 -2.72 15.34 12.08
N ILE A 234 -1.70 14.83 11.38
CA ILE A 234 -1.91 13.91 10.25
C ILE A 234 -1.01 12.69 10.41
N LEU A 235 -1.61 11.49 10.35
CA LEU A 235 -0.95 10.20 10.31
C LEU A 235 -1.12 9.56 8.93
N GLY A 236 -0.02 9.28 8.27
CA GLY A 236 0.02 8.39 7.10
C GLY A 236 0.40 6.97 7.52
N LEU A 237 -0.32 5.97 7.01
CA LEU A 237 0.02 4.56 7.17
C LEU A 237 0.43 3.98 5.83
N SER A 238 1.52 3.21 5.81
CA SER A 238 1.99 2.57 4.58
C SER A 238 2.68 1.24 4.88
N ALA A 239 2.59 0.30 3.96
CA ALA A 239 3.44 -0.89 3.99
C ALA A 239 4.78 -0.64 3.31
N THR A 240 4.84 0.32 2.38
CA THR A 240 6.03 0.71 1.64
C THR A 240 6.02 2.21 1.38
N LEU A 241 7.19 2.85 1.44
CA LEU A 241 7.33 4.26 1.10
C LEU A 241 7.76 4.47 -0.36
N ASN A 242 8.36 3.46 -0.97
CA ASN A 242 8.86 3.56 -2.34
C ASN A 242 7.72 3.45 -3.34
N ARG A 243 7.65 4.45 -4.24
CA ARG A 243 6.67 4.52 -5.31
C ARG A 243 7.37 4.49 -6.66
N LYS A 244 6.86 3.66 -7.56
CA LYS A 244 7.40 3.53 -8.94
C LYS A 244 7.22 4.82 -9.77
N ASP A 245 6.25 5.65 -9.41
CA ASP A 245 5.97 6.93 -10.08
C ASP A 245 6.81 8.12 -9.56
N GLY A 246 7.68 7.89 -8.57
CA GLY A 246 8.53 8.93 -7.98
C GLY A 246 7.79 9.97 -7.11
N MET A 247 6.49 9.78 -6.86
CA MET A 247 5.63 10.76 -6.18
C MET A 247 5.68 10.71 -4.64
N ARG A 248 6.68 10.09 -4.03
CA ARG A 248 6.86 10.05 -2.57
C ARG A 248 6.88 11.45 -1.95
N LYS A 249 7.60 12.40 -2.56
CA LYS A 249 7.67 13.80 -2.09
C LYS A 249 6.31 14.46 -1.93
N VAL A 250 5.32 14.10 -2.76
CA VAL A 250 3.97 14.67 -2.68
C VAL A 250 3.35 14.37 -1.32
N PHE A 251 3.42 13.13 -0.87
CA PHE A 251 2.85 12.72 0.41
C PHE A 251 3.62 13.31 1.59
N GLU A 252 4.94 13.33 1.50
CA GLU A 252 5.80 13.93 2.53
C GLU A 252 5.55 15.43 2.69
N ASN A 253 5.27 16.16 1.62
CA ASN A 253 4.95 17.57 1.67
C ASN A 253 3.63 17.89 2.40
N TYR A 254 2.66 16.97 2.36
CA TYR A 254 1.36 17.15 3.03
C TYR A 254 1.31 16.52 4.42
N ILE A 255 1.89 15.33 4.60
CA ILE A 255 1.77 14.53 5.82
C ILE A 255 2.97 14.72 6.74
N GLY A 256 4.15 14.82 6.16
CA GLY A 256 5.44 14.79 6.84
C GLY A 256 6.27 13.58 6.45
N LYS A 257 7.54 13.59 6.84
CA LYS A 257 8.47 12.47 6.63
C LYS A 257 8.05 11.25 7.46
N SER A 258 8.64 10.10 7.14
CA SER A 258 8.48 8.91 7.98
C SER A 258 9.03 9.15 9.37
N VAL A 259 8.20 8.95 10.39
CA VAL A 259 8.58 9.02 11.81
C VAL A 259 9.01 7.66 12.35
N TYR A 260 8.61 6.60 11.65
CA TYR A 260 9.04 5.24 11.93
C TYR A 260 8.99 4.39 10.66
N THR A 261 10.07 3.66 10.40
CA THR A 261 10.14 2.68 9.30
C THR A 261 10.71 1.39 9.84
N LEU A 262 9.89 0.35 9.86
CA LEU A 262 10.37 -1.00 10.16
C LEU A 262 11.00 -1.57 8.90
N LYS A 263 12.32 -1.60 8.84
CA LYS A 263 13.03 -2.37 7.81
C LYS A 263 12.87 -3.84 8.19
N ASN A 264 12.25 -4.65 7.32
CA ASN A 264 12.08 -6.10 7.52
C ASN A 264 13.44 -6.78 7.76
N LYS A 265 13.93 -6.77 8.99
CA LYS A 265 15.22 -7.40 9.31
C LYS A 265 15.10 -8.68 10.13
N GLU A 266 13.98 -9.00 10.74
CA GLU A 266 14.04 -10.01 11.78
C GLU A 266 13.01 -11.15 11.80
N PHE A 267 11.88 -11.16 11.09
CA PHE A 267 10.84 -12.12 11.48
C PHE A 267 10.04 -12.76 10.35
N CYS A 268 10.66 -13.36 9.37
CA CYS A 268 9.83 -14.26 8.57
C CYS A 268 10.65 -15.45 8.08
N ASP A 269 10.65 -16.53 8.84
CA ASP A 269 10.96 -17.84 8.28
C ASP A 269 9.88 -18.18 7.25
N VAL A 270 10.11 -17.77 6.01
CA VAL A 270 9.29 -18.18 4.86
C VAL A 270 10.11 -19.14 4.04
N ASN A 271 9.57 -20.31 3.81
CA ASN A 271 10.12 -21.24 2.85
C ASN A 271 9.58 -20.89 1.45
N VAL A 272 10.45 -20.62 0.52
CA VAL A 272 10.10 -20.33 -0.88
C VAL A 272 10.58 -21.48 -1.74
N GLN A 273 9.67 -22.08 -2.48
CA GLN A 273 9.98 -23.10 -3.50
C GLN A 273 9.78 -22.44 -4.86
N VAL A 274 10.87 -22.23 -5.59
CA VAL A 274 10.87 -21.66 -6.94
C VAL A 274 10.92 -22.81 -7.94
N HIS A 275 9.82 -23.01 -8.63
CA HIS A 275 9.70 -24.04 -9.65
C HIS A 275 9.91 -23.41 -11.03
N LYS A 276 11.02 -23.73 -11.68
CA LYS A 276 11.26 -23.32 -13.07
C LYS A 276 10.32 -24.10 -13.99
N TYR A 277 9.56 -23.38 -14.80
CA TYR A 277 8.63 -23.95 -15.77
C TYR A 277 8.88 -23.38 -17.15
N PHE A 278 9.06 -24.24 -18.12
CA PHE A 278 9.22 -23.87 -19.53
C PHE A 278 8.68 -25.00 -20.44
N GLU A 279 7.93 -24.59 -21.45
CA GLU A 279 7.44 -25.43 -22.51
C GLU A 279 7.67 -24.78 -23.86
N THR A 280 8.05 -25.58 -24.86
CA THR A 280 8.27 -25.09 -26.22
C THR A 280 6.97 -24.96 -27.04
N HIS A 281 5.84 -25.39 -26.48
CA HIS A 281 4.55 -25.35 -27.17
C HIS A 281 4.16 -23.93 -27.55
N ILE A 282 3.67 -23.74 -28.79
CA ILE A 282 3.35 -22.44 -29.37
C ILE A 282 2.31 -21.66 -28.54
N ASP A 283 1.31 -22.35 -28.01
CA ASP A 283 0.24 -21.73 -27.18
C ASP A 283 0.78 -21.15 -25.87
N TYR A 284 1.93 -21.62 -25.40
CA TYR A 284 2.57 -21.13 -24.17
C TYR A 284 3.67 -20.11 -24.47
N SER A 285 4.64 -20.45 -25.33
CA SER A 285 5.90 -19.72 -25.46
C SER A 285 5.85 -18.58 -26.49
N THR A 286 4.74 -18.40 -27.23
CA THR A 286 4.63 -17.34 -28.24
C THR A 286 4.76 -15.95 -27.62
N VAL A 287 5.76 -15.20 -28.07
CA VAL A 287 5.92 -13.78 -27.73
C VAL A 287 4.96 -12.96 -28.57
N LYS A 288 3.93 -12.39 -27.92
CA LYS A 288 2.99 -11.49 -28.57
C LYS A 288 3.52 -10.06 -28.56
N LEU A 289 3.38 -9.36 -29.67
CA LEU A 289 3.76 -7.96 -29.79
C LEU A 289 2.52 -7.07 -29.92
N MET A 290 2.63 -5.85 -29.42
CA MET A 290 1.68 -4.77 -29.69
C MET A 290 2.00 -4.14 -31.07
N TRP A 291 1.09 -3.30 -31.57
CA TRP A 291 1.24 -2.59 -32.85
C TRP A 291 2.52 -1.71 -32.90
N ASN A 292 3.05 -1.28 -31.74
CA ASN A 292 4.27 -0.48 -31.62
C ASN A 292 5.55 -1.33 -31.49
N GLY A 293 5.48 -2.65 -31.73
CA GLY A 293 6.59 -3.58 -31.64
C GLY A 293 7.00 -4.00 -30.22
N LYS A 294 6.37 -3.44 -29.17
CA LYS A 294 6.66 -3.85 -27.79
C LYS A 294 5.92 -5.14 -27.42
N GLU A 295 6.48 -5.89 -26.46
CA GLU A 295 5.88 -7.12 -25.96
C GLU A 295 4.50 -6.87 -25.30
N ASN A 296 3.51 -7.65 -25.74
CA ASN A 296 2.15 -7.61 -25.19
C ASN A 296 2.05 -8.49 -23.95
N GLY A 297 2.44 -7.96 -22.80
CA GLY A 297 2.42 -8.69 -21.54
C GLY A 297 1.06 -9.25 -21.16
N ALA A 298 -0.02 -8.51 -21.39
CA ALA A 298 -1.38 -8.96 -21.09
C ALA A 298 -1.80 -10.15 -21.95
N GLY A 299 -1.45 -10.13 -23.23
CA GLY A 299 -1.71 -11.21 -24.18
C GLY A 299 -0.92 -12.47 -23.84
N MET A 300 0.35 -12.32 -23.44
CA MET A 300 1.20 -13.45 -23.03
C MET A 300 0.78 -14.04 -21.69
N ILE A 301 0.34 -13.22 -20.72
CA ILE A 301 -0.25 -13.73 -19.46
C ILE A 301 -1.49 -14.57 -19.75
N ASN A 302 -2.32 -14.18 -20.73
CA ASN A 302 -3.48 -15.02 -21.11
C ASN A 302 -3.00 -16.38 -21.62
N ASN A 303 -1.98 -16.45 -22.49
CA ASN A 303 -1.43 -17.71 -22.98
C ASN A 303 -0.98 -18.61 -21.81
N VAL A 304 -0.16 -18.07 -20.93
CA VAL A 304 0.35 -18.80 -19.74
C VAL A 304 -0.79 -19.29 -18.84
N CYS A 305 -1.83 -18.48 -18.63
CA CYS A 305 -2.95 -18.82 -17.77
C CYS A 305 -3.93 -19.84 -18.40
N THR A 306 -4.03 -19.91 -19.73
CA THR A 306 -4.93 -20.84 -20.44
C THR A 306 -4.23 -22.14 -20.85
N PHE A 307 -2.92 -22.24 -20.69
CA PHE A 307 -2.15 -23.41 -21.03
C PHE A 307 -2.38 -24.55 -20.03
N LYS A 308 -3.11 -25.57 -20.45
CA LYS A 308 -3.54 -26.69 -19.59
C LYS A 308 -2.41 -27.41 -18.88
N PRO A 309 -1.30 -27.81 -19.55
CA PRO A 309 -0.20 -28.52 -18.88
C PRO A 309 0.38 -27.73 -17.70
N ARG A 310 0.44 -26.40 -17.82
CA ARG A 310 0.89 -25.56 -16.72
C ARG A 310 -0.11 -25.54 -15.56
N THR A 311 -1.40 -25.57 -15.83
CA THR A 311 -2.43 -25.68 -14.79
C THR A 311 -2.35 -27.04 -14.12
N GLU A 312 -2.15 -28.13 -14.84
CA GLU A 312 -1.91 -29.48 -14.32
C GLU A 312 -0.67 -29.53 -13.43
N PHE A 313 0.39 -28.85 -13.83
CA PHE A 313 1.59 -28.70 -13.00
C PHE A 313 1.28 -28.00 -11.67
N ILE A 314 0.51 -26.91 -11.67
CA ILE A 314 0.06 -26.23 -10.43
C ILE A 314 -0.72 -27.20 -9.53
N ILE A 315 -1.60 -27.99 -10.12
CA ILE A 315 -2.39 -28.99 -9.41
C ILE A 315 -1.52 -30.10 -8.82
N SER A 316 -0.47 -30.53 -9.53
CA SER A 316 0.46 -31.53 -9.00
C SER A 316 1.19 -31.01 -7.75
N LEU A 317 1.62 -29.74 -7.75
CA LEU A 317 2.22 -29.09 -6.59
C LEU A 317 1.25 -28.98 -5.42
N LEU A 318 0.00 -28.59 -5.68
CA LEU A 318 -1.05 -28.53 -4.65
C LEU A 318 -1.30 -29.90 -4.02
N LYS A 319 -1.37 -30.97 -4.83
CA LYS A 319 -1.52 -32.34 -4.35
C LYS A 319 -0.35 -32.76 -3.47
N ASP A 320 0.88 -32.50 -3.90
CA ASP A 320 2.07 -32.85 -3.15
C ASP A 320 2.09 -32.16 -1.78
N ILE A 321 1.77 -30.86 -1.73
CA ILE A 321 1.71 -30.10 -0.49
C ILE A 321 0.65 -30.69 0.46
N LEU A 322 -0.56 -30.92 0.00
CA LEU A 322 -1.66 -31.40 0.84
C LEU A 322 -1.52 -32.86 1.22
N SER A 323 -0.80 -33.67 0.43
CA SER A 323 -0.49 -35.05 0.80
C SER A 323 0.51 -35.14 1.96
N LYS A 324 1.48 -34.21 2.02
CA LYS A 324 2.49 -34.15 3.08
C LYS A 324 1.97 -33.46 4.34
N GLU A 325 1.18 -32.41 4.15
CA GLU A 325 0.67 -31.55 5.22
C GLU A 325 -0.83 -31.26 5.00
N PRO A 326 -1.71 -32.19 5.35
CA PRO A 326 -3.14 -32.15 4.98
C PRO A 326 -3.93 -30.95 5.52
N ASP A 327 -3.49 -30.36 6.63
CA ASP A 327 -4.20 -29.23 7.25
C ASP A 327 -3.70 -27.87 6.78
N ARG A 328 -2.82 -27.82 5.78
CA ARG A 328 -2.40 -26.52 5.23
C ARG A 328 -3.55 -25.78 4.61
N ARG A 329 -3.60 -24.48 4.87
CA ARG A 329 -4.54 -23.56 4.24
C ARG A 329 -3.83 -22.81 3.12
N VAL A 330 -4.33 -22.99 1.90
CA VAL A 330 -3.65 -22.58 0.67
C VAL A 330 -4.40 -21.45 -0.02
N LEU A 331 -3.68 -20.36 -0.33
CA LEU A 331 -4.14 -19.26 -1.16
C LEU A 331 -3.53 -19.40 -2.56
N ILE A 332 -4.36 -19.59 -3.59
CA ILE A 332 -3.92 -19.65 -4.99
C ILE A 332 -4.28 -18.31 -5.68
N LEU A 333 -3.27 -17.63 -6.21
CA LEU A 333 -3.41 -16.31 -6.80
C LEU A 333 -3.22 -16.31 -8.31
N SER A 334 -4.17 -15.71 -9.03
CA SER A 334 -4.07 -15.49 -10.46
C SER A 334 -4.55 -14.08 -10.86
N GLU A 335 -3.98 -13.53 -11.94
CA GLU A 335 -4.52 -12.35 -12.62
C GLU A 335 -5.79 -12.66 -13.43
N ARG A 336 -6.05 -13.93 -13.73
CA ARG A 336 -7.12 -14.36 -14.65
C ARG A 336 -8.13 -15.25 -13.96
N ARG A 337 -9.39 -14.80 -13.95
CA ARG A 337 -10.49 -15.57 -13.35
C ARG A 337 -10.72 -16.92 -14.04
N ASN A 338 -10.48 -16.98 -15.36
CA ASN A 338 -10.62 -18.22 -16.10
C ASN A 338 -9.64 -19.28 -15.61
N GLN A 339 -8.37 -18.91 -15.35
CA GLN A 339 -7.41 -19.85 -14.77
C GLN A 339 -7.87 -20.38 -13.40
N LEU A 340 -8.47 -19.51 -12.57
CA LEU A 340 -9.00 -19.95 -11.27
C LEU A 340 -10.16 -20.95 -11.44
N LYS A 341 -11.01 -20.80 -12.47
CA LYS A 341 -12.06 -21.76 -12.80
C LYS A 341 -11.49 -23.09 -13.33
N ASP A 342 -10.44 -23.03 -14.13
CA ASP A 342 -9.78 -24.24 -14.61
C ASP A 342 -9.15 -25.00 -13.43
N ILE A 343 -8.50 -24.29 -12.50
CA ILE A 343 -7.97 -24.87 -11.26
C ILE A 343 -9.10 -25.49 -10.41
N GLU A 344 -10.25 -24.81 -10.27
CA GLU A 344 -11.43 -25.34 -9.60
C GLU A 344 -11.88 -26.67 -10.22
N SER A 345 -11.99 -26.73 -11.56
CA SER A 345 -12.39 -27.94 -12.27
C SER A 345 -11.46 -29.11 -11.95
N TYR A 346 -10.15 -28.89 -11.92
CA TYR A 346 -9.18 -29.92 -11.52
C TYR A 346 -9.27 -30.30 -10.05
N ILE A 347 -9.55 -29.35 -9.14
CA ILE A 347 -9.75 -29.62 -7.70
C ILE A 347 -10.95 -30.58 -7.53
N ILE A 348 -12.04 -30.34 -8.24
CA ILE A 348 -13.25 -31.18 -8.22
C ILE A 348 -12.94 -32.56 -8.82
N GLU A 349 -12.38 -32.61 -10.02
CA GLU A 349 -12.07 -33.83 -10.75
C GLU A 349 -11.19 -34.77 -9.93
N HIS A 350 -10.17 -34.21 -9.30
CA HIS A 350 -9.20 -34.99 -8.52
C HIS A 350 -9.54 -35.11 -7.04
N LYS A 351 -10.67 -34.61 -6.58
CA LYS A 351 -11.13 -34.67 -5.18
C LYS A 351 -10.07 -34.21 -4.18
N ILE A 352 -9.33 -33.10 -4.52
CA ILE A 352 -8.18 -32.66 -3.75
C ILE A 352 -8.58 -32.08 -2.39
N ALA A 353 -9.74 -31.45 -2.28
CA ALA A 353 -10.21 -30.85 -1.05
C ALA A 353 -11.00 -31.89 -0.21
N ASN A 354 -10.43 -32.33 0.89
CA ASN A 354 -11.09 -33.14 1.88
C ASN A 354 -12.03 -32.28 2.73
N GLY A 355 -13.27 -32.11 2.26
CA GLY A 355 -14.29 -31.36 2.96
C GLY A 355 -15.66 -31.67 2.40
N SER A 356 -16.13 -32.89 2.61
CA SER A 356 -17.56 -33.14 2.71
C SER A 356 -18.05 -32.53 4.02
N GLY A 357 -18.15 -31.19 4.08
CA GLY A 357 -19.04 -30.56 5.02
C GLY A 357 -20.44 -31.11 4.74
N SER A 358 -21.19 -31.37 5.77
CA SER A 358 -22.57 -31.88 5.71
C SER A 358 -23.52 -30.97 4.89
N ASP A 359 -23.04 -29.85 4.40
CA ASP A 359 -23.72 -28.83 3.59
C ASP A 359 -23.32 -28.81 2.10
N GLY A 360 -22.50 -29.79 1.63
CA GLY A 360 -22.07 -29.89 0.23
C GLY A 360 -21.06 -28.82 -0.22
N SER A 361 -20.59 -27.94 0.68
CA SER A 361 -19.59 -26.94 0.37
C SER A 361 -18.20 -27.57 0.38
N GLY A 362 -17.60 -27.82 -0.79
CA GLY A 362 -16.24 -28.35 -0.93
C GLY A 362 -15.21 -27.56 -0.12
N GLY A 363 -14.05 -28.16 0.18
CA GLY A 363 -12.95 -27.50 0.92
C GLY A 363 -12.27 -26.34 0.18
N TYR A 364 -12.88 -25.76 -0.87
CA TYR A 364 -12.38 -24.59 -1.61
C TYR A 364 -13.43 -23.48 -1.72
N GLY A 365 -12.98 -22.27 -2.00
CA GLY A 365 -13.84 -21.11 -2.24
C GLY A 365 -13.17 -20.05 -3.08
N PHE A 366 -13.99 -19.25 -3.78
CA PHE A 366 -13.51 -18.11 -4.56
C PHE A 366 -13.44 -16.86 -3.72
N TYR A 367 -12.40 -16.05 -3.99
CA TYR A 367 -12.27 -14.72 -3.43
C TYR A 367 -11.92 -13.75 -4.57
N VAL A 368 -12.97 -13.36 -5.34
CA VAL A 368 -12.83 -12.57 -6.57
C VAL A 368 -13.78 -11.37 -6.56
N GLY A 369 -13.40 -10.30 -7.27
CA GLY A 369 -14.20 -9.08 -7.33
C GLY A 369 -15.64 -9.33 -7.83
N GLY A 370 -16.62 -8.60 -7.26
CA GLY A 370 -18.04 -8.73 -7.59
C GLY A 370 -18.80 -9.75 -6.74
N MET A 371 -18.15 -10.47 -5.84
CA MET A 371 -18.82 -11.33 -4.85
C MET A 371 -19.43 -10.50 -3.73
N LYS A 372 -20.53 -10.98 -3.15
CA LYS A 372 -21.14 -10.39 -1.96
C LYS A 372 -20.25 -10.64 -0.73
N GLN A 373 -20.36 -9.78 0.27
CA GLN A 373 -19.55 -9.88 1.49
C GLN A 373 -19.79 -11.22 2.24
N ALA A 374 -21.05 -11.71 2.25
CA ALA A 374 -21.37 -12.98 2.85
C ALA A 374 -20.65 -14.16 2.16
N ASP A 375 -20.60 -14.16 0.82
CA ASP A 375 -19.93 -15.22 0.05
C ASP A 375 -18.41 -15.19 0.25
N LEU A 376 -17.83 -13.97 0.38
CA LEU A 376 -16.41 -13.79 0.69
C LEU A 376 -16.09 -14.33 2.10
N ALA A 377 -16.97 -14.11 3.06
CA ALA A 377 -16.82 -14.64 4.43
C ALA A 377 -16.83 -16.18 4.43
N ILE A 378 -17.79 -16.80 3.74
CA ILE A 378 -17.84 -18.27 3.58
C ILE A 378 -16.56 -18.79 2.92
N SER A 379 -16.11 -18.14 1.85
CA SER A 379 -14.89 -18.53 1.14
C SER A 379 -13.65 -18.41 2.01
N SER A 380 -13.61 -17.44 2.93
CA SER A 380 -12.49 -17.23 3.83
C SER A 380 -12.28 -18.37 4.84
N GLU A 381 -13.29 -19.18 5.09
CA GLU A 381 -13.20 -20.36 5.99
C GLU A 381 -12.72 -21.64 5.28
N LYS A 382 -12.61 -21.62 3.95
CA LYS A 382 -12.22 -22.81 3.17
C LYS A 382 -10.72 -23.10 3.26
N GLN A 383 -10.37 -24.36 3.05
CA GLN A 383 -8.98 -24.82 3.04
C GLN A 383 -8.19 -24.26 1.85
N ILE A 384 -8.79 -24.26 0.66
CA ILE A 384 -8.20 -23.73 -0.58
C ILE A 384 -8.97 -22.50 -1.00
N ILE A 385 -8.28 -21.36 -1.11
CA ILE A 385 -8.90 -20.11 -1.53
C ILE A 385 -8.33 -19.70 -2.89
N LEU A 386 -9.23 -19.58 -3.88
CA LEU A 386 -8.93 -19.18 -5.25
C LEU A 386 -9.18 -17.68 -5.40
N ALA A 387 -8.14 -16.87 -5.50
CA ALA A 387 -8.28 -15.41 -5.46
C ALA A 387 -7.56 -14.69 -6.60
N THR A 388 -8.07 -13.52 -6.96
CA THR A 388 -7.33 -12.59 -7.82
C THR A 388 -6.33 -11.79 -7.00
N TYR A 389 -5.15 -11.49 -7.58
CA TYR A 389 -4.13 -10.66 -6.90
C TYR A 389 -4.70 -9.37 -6.35
N GLN A 390 -5.53 -8.68 -7.13
CA GLN A 390 -6.13 -7.42 -6.72
C GLN A 390 -6.93 -7.55 -5.43
N LEU A 391 -7.81 -8.53 -5.32
CA LEU A 391 -8.66 -8.68 -4.14
C LEU A 391 -7.89 -9.25 -2.95
N ALA A 392 -6.94 -10.17 -3.20
CA ALA A 392 -6.07 -10.68 -2.15
C ALA A 392 -5.13 -9.60 -1.59
N SER A 393 -4.67 -8.64 -2.40
CA SER A 393 -3.86 -7.53 -1.91
C SER A 393 -4.66 -6.52 -1.08
N GLU A 394 -5.98 -6.46 -1.19
CA GLU A 394 -6.79 -5.31 -0.79
C GLU A 394 -7.84 -5.57 0.31
N GLY A 395 -7.63 -6.45 1.28
CA GLY A 395 -8.58 -6.60 2.38
C GLY A 395 -8.90 -8.01 2.80
N PHE A 396 -8.23 -8.91 2.20
CA PHE A 396 -8.30 -10.30 2.55
C PHE A 396 -7.68 -10.53 3.95
N ASN A 397 -8.48 -10.90 4.94
CA ASN A 397 -8.04 -11.12 6.32
C ASN A 397 -8.34 -12.53 6.79
N VAL A 398 -7.49 -13.47 6.45
CA VAL A 398 -7.56 -14.87 6.91
C VAL A 398 -6.25 -15.20 7.64
N PRO A 399 -6.19 -15.06 8.97
CA PRO A 399 -4.95 -15.23 9.73
C PRO A 399 -4.33 -16.62 9.61
N SER A 400 -5.14 -17.65 9.51
CA SER A 400 -4.69 -19.06 9.45
C SER A 400 -4.11 -19.51 8.11
N LEU A 401 -4.02 -18.63 7.10
CA LEU A 401 -3.32 -18.95 5.86
C LEU A 401 -1.83 -19.10 6.12
N ASN A 402 -1.27 -20.19 5.60
CA ASN A 402 0.14 -20.53 5.77
C ASN A 402 0.85 -20.93 4.47
N THR A 403 0.10 -21.02 3.36
CA THR A 403 0.66 -21.37 2.05
C THR A 403 0.10 -20.46 0.96
N ILE A 404 0.95 -20.04 0.03
CA ILE A 404 0.57 -19.25 -1.15
C ILE A 404 1.15 -19.86 -2.42
N ILE A 405 0.35 -19.93 -3.49
CA ILE A 405 0.77 -20.36 -4.82
C ILE A 405 0.55 -19.22 -5.81
N PHE A 406 1.61 -18.78 -6.46
CA PHE A 406 1.52 -17.78 -7.53
C PHE A 406 1.21 -18.47 -8.87
N ALA A 407 -0.08 -18.63 -9.18
CA ALA A 407 -0.52 -19.35 -10.37
C ALA A 407 -0.29 -18.57 -11.67
N SER A 408 -0.24 -17.25 -11.65
CA SER A 408 0.13 -16.44 -12.82
C SER A 408 1.32 -15.52 -12.53
N PRO A 409 2.12 -15.16 -13.57
CA PRO A 409 3.32 -14.36 -13.40
C PRO A 409 3.01 -12.93 -12.93
N ILE A 410 3.58 -12.52 -11.81
CA ILE A 410 3.51 -11.16 -11.24
C ILE A 410 4.91 -10.72 -10.81
N SER A 411 5.17 -9.42 -10.67
CA SER A 411 6.45 -8.89 -10.18
C SER A 411 6.39 -8.40 -8.73
N ASP A 412 5.25 -7.87 -8.29
CA ASP A 412 5.09 -7.31 -6.95
C ASP A 412 4.27 -8.26 -6.07
N ILE A 413 4.94 -8.89 -5.12
CA ILE A 413 4.38 -9.95 -4.27
C ILE A 413 4.36 -9.61 -2.79
N GLN A 414 4.88 -8.43 -2.41
CA GLN A 414 5.05 -8.05 -1.02
C GLN A 414 3.76 -8.15 -0.20
N GLN A 415 2.66 -7.62 -0.73
CA GLN A 415 1.36 -7.68 -0.06
C GLN A 415 0.80 -9.10 -0.03
N SER A 416 1.01 -9.86 -1.10
CA SER A 416 0.52 -11.24 -1.21
C SER A 416 1.20 -12.15 -0.19
N ILE A 417 2.52 -12.09 -0.06
CA ILE A 417 3.26 -12.85 0.96
C ILE A 417 2.86 -12.42 2.38
N GLY A 418 2.61 -11.14 2.59
CA GLY A 418 2.10 -10.65 3.87
C GLY A 418 0.80 -11.31 4.34
N ARG A 419 0.07 -12.04 3.47
CA ARG A 419 -1.16 -12.77 3.85
C ARG A 419 -0.88 -14.04 4.63
N ILE A 420 0.20 -14.73 4.33
CA ILE A 420 0.59 -15.96 5.03
C ILE A 420 1.46 -15.69 6.29
N LEU A 421 1.69 -14.42 6.61
CA LEU A 421 2.48 -13.98 7.76
C LEU A 421 1.64 -13.39 8.90
N ARG A 422 0.32 -13.45 8.81
CA ARG A 422 -0.58 -12.81 9.78
C ARG A 422 -0.69 -13.55 11.10
N GLU A 423 -0.57 -14.86 11.06
CA GLU A 423 -0.54 -15.66 12.27
C GLU A 423 0.76 -15.38 13.04
N VAL A 424 0.63 -15.14 14.34
CA VAL A 424 1.81 -14.89 15.19
C VAL A 424 2.70 -16.13 15.22
N PRO A 425 4.04 -15.97 15.20
CA PRO A 425 4.99 -17.09 15.06
C PRO A 425 4.73 -18.23 16.05
N GLU A 426 4.40 -17.89 17.30
CA GLU A 426 4.18 -18.85 18.39
C GLU A 426 2.92 -19.73 18.22
N LYS A 427 1.98 -19.30 17.37
CA LYS A 427 0.73 -20.02 17.07
C LYS A 427 0.78 -20.80 15.76
N ARG A 428 1.84 -20.64 14.97
CA ARG A 428 1.95 -21.26 13.65
C ARG A 428 2.16 -22.77 13.79
N LYS A 429 1.24 -23.54 13.19
CA LYS A 429 1.41 -24.99 13.03
C LYS A 429 2.47 -25.33 11.99
N TYR A 430 2.55 -24.52 10.92
CA TYR A 430 3.46 -24.72 9.80
C TYR A 430 4.26 -23.47 9.50
N THR A 431 5.52 -23.63 9.10
CA THR A 431 6.31 -22.55 8.51
C THR A 431 5.59 -22.05 7.25
N PRO A 432 5.40 -20.73 7.08
CA PRO A 432 4.81 -20.17 5.87
C PRO A 432 5.53 -20.65 4.61
N LEU A 433 4.75 -21.09 3.61
CA LEU A 433 5.25 -21.66 2.36
C LEU A 433 4.80 -20.81 1.17
N CYS A 434 5.74 -20.42 0.34
CA CYS A 434 5.49 -19.75 -0.93
C CYS A 434 5.91 -20.66 -2.08
N ILE A 435 4.98 -20.97 -2.97
CA ILE A 435 5.23 -21.67 -4.23
C ILE A 435 5.25 -20.63 -5.35
N ASP A 436 6.40 -20.48 -5.95
CA ASP A 436 6.64 -19.54 -7.04
C ASP A 436 6.93 -20.29 -8.34
N ILE A 437 6.08 -20.11 -9.35
CA ILE A 437 6.27 -20.69 -10.67
C ILE A 437 6.97 -19.67 -11.55
N LEU A 438 8.22 -19.97 -11.89
CA LEU A 438 9.08 -19.12 -12.70
C LEU A 438 8.95 -19.52 -14.17
N ASP A 439 8.13 -18.79 -14.92
CA ASP A 439 8.01 -18.93 -16.37
C ASP A 439 9.28 -18.35 -17.04
N ASP A 440 10.14 -19.22 -17.62
CA ASP A 440 11.50 -18.85 -18.04
C ASP A 440 11.57 -18.37 -19.49
N PHE A 441 10.73 -17.39 -19.88
CA PHE A 441 10.83 -16.75 -21.21
C PHE A 441 10.35 -15.29 -21.19
N SER A 442 10.82 -14.50 -22.16
CA SER A 442 10.39 -13.11 -22.42
C SER A 442 10.30 -12.24 -21.15
N ILE A 443 9.26 -11.42 -21.01
CA ILE A 443 9.03 -10.53 -19.87
C ILE A 443 8.91 -11.27 -18.52
N PHE A 444 8.58 -12.56 -18.53
CA PHE A 444 8.40 -13.32 -17.31
C PHE A 444 9.72 -13.58 -16.59
N LYS A 445 10.85 -13.66 -17.31
CA LYS A 445 12.20 -13.68 -16.72
C LYS A 445 12.41 -12.46 -15.82
N ARG A 446 12.12 -11.26 -16.34
CA ARG A 446 12.25 -10.00 -15.56
C ARG A 446 11.31 -9.98 -14.35
N LYS A 447 10.07 -10.45 -14.51
CA LYS A 447 9.12 -10.57 -13.38
C LYS A 447 9.63 -11.55 -12.32
N GLY A 448 10.20 -12.68 -12.74
CA GLY A 448 10.82 -13.66 -11.86
C GLY A 448 12.03 -13.10 -11.11
N ALA A 449 12.93 -12.42 -11.80
CA ALA A 449 14.10 -11.77 -11.20
C ALA A 449 13.69 -10.74 -10.12
N ALA A 450 12.63 -9.96 -10.35
CA ALA A 450 12.11 -9.04 -9.35
C ALA A 450 11.60 -9.75 -8.07
N ARG A 451 10.96 -10.93 -8.22
CA ARG A 451 10.53 -11.75 -7.08
C ARG A 451 11.71 -12.36 -6.34
N LEU A 452 12.70 -12.90 -7.06
CA LEU A 452 13.93 -13.43 -6.47
C LEU A 452 14.68 -12.36 -5.66
N LYS A 453 14.83 -11.15 -6.22
CA LYS A 453 15.39 -9.99 -5.49
C LYS A 453 14.62 -9.69 -4.22
N PHE A 454 13.29 -9.77 -4.25
CA PHE A 454 12.45 -9.58 -3.06
C PHE A 454 12.72 -10.66 -2.02
N TYR A 455 12.80 -11.95 -2.39
CA TYR A 455 13.09 -13.04 -1.45
C TYR A 455 14.47 -12.89 -0.80
N THR A 456 15.49 -12.57 -1.60
CA THR A 456 16.86 -12.34 -1.09
C THR A 456 16.92 -11.16 -0.14
N ASN A 457 16.29 -10.03 -0.48
CA ASN A 457 16.25 -8.83 0.36
C ASN A 457 15.55 -9.08 1.71
N ASN A 458 14.58 -10.00 1.75
CA ASN A 458 13.87 -10.40 2.97
C ASN A 458 14.50 -11.63 3.66
N LYS A 459 15.63 -12.14 3.15
CA LYS A 459 16.35 -13.30 3.71
C LYS A 459 15.48 -14.55 3.86
N TYR A 460 14.55 -14.77 2.92
CA TYR A 460 13.73 -15.97 2.90
C TYR A 460 14.57 -17.21 2.50
N LYS A 461 14.17 -18.39 2.98
CA LYS A 461 14.80 -19.66 2.57
C LYS A 461 14.29 -20.05 1.20
N VAL A 462 15.10 -19.86 0.16
CA VAL A 462 14.75 -20.17 -1.22
C VAL A 462 15.33 -21.53 -1.60
N SER A 463 14.51 -22.37 -2.22
CA SER A 463 14.91 -23.65 -2.82
C SER A 463 14.42 -23.69 -4.26
N PHE A 464 15.27 -24.13 -5.18
CA PHE A 464 14.94 -24.21 -6.60
C PHE A 464 14.56 -25.65 -6.99
N TYR A 465 13.60 -25.75 -7.91
CA TYR A 465 13.08 -27.02 -8.43
C TYR A 465 12.98 -26.96 -9.96
N MET A 466 13.33 -28.06 -10.61
CA MET A 466 13.09 -28.32 -12.03
C MET A 466 12.45 -29.70 -12.13
N ASP A 467 11.35 -29.83 -12.86
CA ASP A 467 10.57 -31.08 -12.97
C ASP A 467 10.27 -31.77 -11.61
N ASN A 468 9.94 -30.95 -10.62
CA ASN A 468 9.70 -31.37 -9.22
C ASN A 468 10.92 -31.96 -8.49
N VAL A 469 12.11 -31.93 -9.09
CA VAL A 469 13.35 -32.32 -8.45
C VAL A 469 14.05 -31.08 -7.90
N ARG A 470 14.48 -31.13 -6.65
CA ARG A 470 15.26 -30.04 -6.06
C ARG A 470 16.62 -29.97 -6.74
N ILE A 471 16.99 -28.78 -7.17
CA ILE A 471 18.33 -28.50 -7.74
C ILE A 471 19.18 -27.77 -6.70
N GLU A 472 20.47 -28.11 -6.62
CA GLU A 472 21.44 -27.42 -5.75
C GLU A 472 21.67 -25.98 -6.25
N ASP A 473 22.00 -25.07 -5.32
CA ASP A 473 22.04 -23.60 -5.55
C ASP A 473 23.09 -23.10 -6.57
N ASP A 474 23.93 -23.98 -7.14
CA ASP A 474 25.05 -23.62 -8.03
C ASP A 474 24.63 -23.16 -9.45
N LEU A 475 23.34 -23.09 -9.76
CA LEU A 475 22.83 -22.62 -11.07
C LEU A 475 22.31 -21.17 -11.06
N CYS A 476 22.79 -20.33 -10.15
CA CYS A 476 22.46 -18.89 -10.14
C CYS A 476 23.33 -18.06 -11.09
N ASP A 477 24.15 -18.68 -11.96
CA ASP A 477 25.04 -17.98 -12.90
C ASP A 477 24.34 -17.23 -14.05
N THR A 478 23.01 -17.20 -14.08
CA THR A 478 22.26 -16.41 -15.07
C THR A 478 21.86 -15.01 -14.59
N CYS A 479 22.41 -14.53 -13.46
CA CYS A 479 22.15 -13.18 -12.95
C CYS A 479 23.13 -12.10 -13.46
N ASP A 480 24.08 -12.41 -14.33
CA ASP A 480 25.07 -11.44 -14.85
C ASP A 480 24.46 -10.37 -15.77
N THR A 481 23.21 -10.49 -16.18
CA THR A 481 22.53 -9.45 -16.98
C THR A 481 21.85 -8.35 -16.13
N CYS A 482 21.82 -8.48 -14.79
CA CYS A 482 21.23 -7.46 -13.90
C CYS A 482 22.26 -6.50 -13.30
N ALA A 483 23.55 -6.65 -13.62
CA ALA A 483 24.64 -5.86 -13.02
C ALA A 483 24.90 -4.51 -13.72
N ASN A 484 24.22 -4.19 -14.83
CA ASN A 484 24.51 -2.99 -15.62
C ASN A 484 23.38 -1.92 -15.66
N ASP A 485 22.35 -2.03 -14.84
CA ASP A 485 21.48 -0.89 -14.57
C ASP A 485 21.88 -0.29 -13.22
N ASN A 486 22.96 0.50 -13.25
CA ASN A 486 23.32 1.45 -12.22
C ASN A 486 22.25 2.56 -12.16
N ASP A 487 21.07 2.25 -11.67
CA ASP A 487 20.25 3.24 -11.00
C ASP A 487 20.82 3.40 -9.59
N ALA A 488 21.76 4.33 -9.51
CA ALA A 488 22.29 4.87 -8.27
C ALA A 488 21.17 5.61 -7.53
N ASP A 489 20.37 4.86 -6.79
CA ASP A 489 19.68 5.36 -5.60
C ASP A 489 20.50 4.92 -4.38
N ALA A 490 21.70 5.51 -4.28
CA ALA A 490 22.43 5.55 -3.03
C ALA A 490 21.60 6.36 -2.05
N ASP A 491 21.08 5.69 -1.02
CA ASP A 491 20.70 6.33 0.23
C ASP A 491 21.91 7.06 0.79
N ALA A 492 22.06 8.33 0.42
CA ALA A 492 22.95 9.26 1.10
C ALA A 492 22.21 9.81 2.33
N ASP A 493 22.02 8.96 3.32
CA ASP A 493 21.86 9.35 4.71
C ASP A 493 23.25 9.37 5.36
N ALA A 494 24.07 10.32 4.93
CA ALA A 494 25.26 10.71 5.66
C ALA A 494 25.58 12.15 5.25
N ASP A 495 25.26 13.02 6.06
CA ASP A 495 26.09 14.08 6.59
C ASP A 495 25.24 15.25 7.09
N GLY A 496 25.35 15.45 8.39
CA GLY A 496 24.74 16.56 9.10
C GLY A 496 25.38 17.90 8.75
N THR A 497 25.20 18.39 7.57
CA THR A 497 25.37 19.83 7.32
C THR A 497 24.02 20.49 7.53
N LYS A 498 23.85 21.02 8.75
CA LYS A 498 22.83 22.03 9.08
C LYS A 498 22.91 23.16 8.07
N LYS A 499 22.09 23.15 7.01
CA LYS A 499 21.76 24.38 6.32
C LYS A 499 21.06 25.26 7.34
N LYS A 500 21.71 26.35 7.74
CA LYS A 500 21.07 27.41 8.51
C LYS A 500 19.78 27.79 7.77
N PRO A 501 18.66 27.99 8.48
CA PRO A 501 17.50 28.63 7.88
C PRO A 501 17.95 29.97 7.31
N MET A 502 17.45 30.29 6.12
CA MET A 502 17.73 31.58 5.43
C MET A 502 17.08 32.67 6.26
N PHE A 503 17.83 33.22 7.22
CA PHE A 503 17.46 34.45 7.92
C PHE A 503 17.70 35.60 6.97
N ILE A 504 16.64 36.28 6.60
CA ILE A 504 16.73 37.60 5.99
C ILE A 504 17.06 38.55 7.15
N GLU A 505 18.22 39.20 7.08
CA GLU A 505 18.61 40.24 8.03
C GLU A 505 17.56 41.34 8.03
N ASP A 506 17.09 41.69 9.22
CA ASP A 506 16.27 42.86 9.44
C ASP A 506 17.15 44.11 9.14
N THR A 507 16.91 44.75 8.02
CA THR A 507 17.34 46.15 7.87
C THR A 507 16.31 46.98 8.61
N GLU A 508 16.64 47.35 9.84
CA GLU A 508 16.07 48.53 10.46
C GLU A 508 16.43 49.72 9.58
N ASP A 509 15.44 50.35 8.96
CA ASP A 509 15.45 51.78 8.64
C ASP A 509 14.00 52.26 8.46
N ASP A 510 13.64 53.23 9.35
CA ASP A 510 12.55 54.22 9.40
C ASP A 510 11.09 53.77 9.13
#